data_6acdafd9b84796a7c835ff38f7e2e1e6
#
_entry.id   6acdafd9b84796a7c835ff38f7e2e1e6
#
_cell.length_a   1.000
_cell.length_b   1.000
_cell.length_c   1.000
_cell.angle_alpha   90.00
_cell.angle_beta   90.00
_cell.angle_gamma   90.00
#
_symmetry.space_group_name_H-M   'P 1'
#
loop_
_entity.id
_entity.type
_entity.pdbx_description
1 polymer ?
#
loop_
_entity_poly.entity_id
_entity_poly.type
_entity_poly.pdbx_seq_one_letter_code
_entity_poly.pdbx_strand_id
1 'polypeptide(L)'
;MPMSFSSDVKAELAEYIAEARHCLIAELSAMLSMSARVRKRKEGYEIIFSTENIAVARKLAIYISNGFNYISQVSVRTAGHAGKNHIYTIKVEDCTVAEQILMAARLMTADEEPSPDMMLKSSMVIKNECCKRAFIRGAFLTSGSMSDPEKFYHFEIVCPTQRKAEFIQSILAGFTFDARIVQRKKYYVVYIKEGEQIVDLLNIMMAHRALLNLENVRILKEVRNSINRQVNCETANLNRTVSAAVKQLEDINYIKDTVGLDSLSEGLMEIAVLRAENTGVSLKELG
;
A
#
# COMPACT_ATOMS: atom_id res chain seq x y z
N MET A 1 -2.05 -20.63 7.50
CA MET A 1 -2.02 -19.23 7.97
C MET A 1 -2.63 -18.35 6.89
N PRO A 2 -3.48 -17.39 7.22
CA PRO A 2 -3.95 -16.46 6.21
C PRO A 2 -2.73 -15.77 5.57
N MET A 3 -2.74 -15.65 4.24
CA MET A 3 -1.71 -14.95 3.51
C MET A 3 -1.77 -13.46 3.88
N SER A 4 -0.65 -12.75 3.79
CA SER A 4 -0.66 -11.31 4.03
C SER A 4 -1.35 -10.59 2.87
N PHE A 5 -1.98 -9.44 3.13
CA PHE A 5 -2.60 -8.62 2.08
C PHE A 5 -1.65 -8.39 0.89
N SER A 6 -0.37 -8.09 1.16
CA SER A 6 0.66 -7.95 0.13
C SER A 6 0.85 -9.23 -0.71
N SER A 7 0.73 -10.41 -0.09
CA SER A 7 0.82 -11.70 -0.80
C SER A 7 -0.39 -11.94 -1.69
N ASP A 8 -1.58 -11.56 -1.22
CA ASP A 8 -2.83 -11.69 -1.99
C ASP A 8 -2.81 -10.78 -3.22
N VAL A 9 -2.35 -9.52 -3.06
CA VAL A 9 -2.14 -8.59 -4.17
C VAL A 9 -1.16 -9.17 -5.19
N LYS A 10 -0.03 -9.72 -4.75
CA LYS A 10 0.95 -10.35 -5.66
C LYS A 10 0.39 -11.58 -6.36
N ALA A 11 -0.41 -12.38 -5.68
CA ALA A 11 -1.06 -13.55 -6.29
C ALA A 11 -2.03 -13.11 -7.41
N GLU A 12 -2.87 -12.11 -7.15
CA GLU A 12 -3.79 -11.54 -8.14
C GLU A 12 -3.04 -10.97 -9.36
N LEU A 13 -2.01 -10.16 -9.12
CA LEU A 13 -1.21 -9.57 -10.19
C LEU A 13 -0.44 -10.61 -11.01
N ALA A 14 -0.08 -11.74 -10.39
CA ALA A 14 0.61 -12.82 -11.09
C ALA A 14 -0.32 -13.62 -12.00
N GLU A 15 -1.63 -13.65 -11.74
CA GLU A 15 -2.64 -14.28 -12.59
C GLU A 15 -2.86 -13.47 -13.89
N TYR A 16 -2.69 -12.15 -13.84
CA TYR A 16 -2.83 -11.29 -14.99
C TYR A 16 -1.64 -11.46 -15.95
N ILE A 17 -1.86 -11.99 -17.13
CA ILE A 17 -0.84 -12.12 -18.17
C ILE A 17 -1.10 -11.06 -19.25
N ALA A 18 -0.09 -10.23 -19.54
CA ALA A 18 -0.18 -9.20 -20.54
C ALA A 18 -0.30 -9.82 -21.94
N GLU A 19 -1.36 -9.49 -22.68
CA GLU A 19 -1.60 -9.98 -24.05
C GLU A 19 -0.66 -9.32 -25.05
N ALA A 20 -0.48 -7.98 -24.92
CA ALA A 20 0.37 -7.23 -25.83
C ALA A 20 1.86 -7.47 -25.52
N ARG A 21 2.64 -7.89 -26.52
CA ARG A 21 4.07 -8.17 -26.41
C ARG A 21 4.86 -7.01 -25.76
N HIS A 22 4.57 -5.75 -26.10
CA HIS A 22 5.26 -4.60 -25.54
C HIS A 22 5.01 -4.44 -24.03
N CYS A 23 3.81 -4.76 -23.54
CA CYS A 23 3.49 -4.76 -22.11
C CYS A 23 4.15 -5.93 -21.38
N LEU A 24 4.18 -7.12 -21.99
CA LEU A 24 4.93 -8.28 -21.48
C LEU A 24 6.41 -7.93 -21.31
N ILE A 25 7.03 -7.34 -22.32
CA ILE A 25 8.45 -6.92 -22.28
C ILE A 25 8.67 -5.84 -21.20
N ALA A 26 7.77 -4.87 -21.06
CA ALA A 26 7.88 -3.82 -20.05
C ALA A 26 7.83 -4.40 -18.63
N GLU A 27 6.90 -5.32 -18.37
CA GLU A 27 6.78 -5.99 -17.09
C GLU A 27 7.98 -6.89 -16.79
N LEU A 28 8.41 -7.67 -17.78
CA LEU A 28 9.62 -8.49 -17.69
C LEU A 28 10.87 -7.65 -17.41
N SER A 29 11.02 -6.50 -18.09
CA SER A 29 12.13 -5.56 -17.86
C SER A 29 12.20 -5.10 -16.41
N ALA A 30 11.05 -4.74 -15.83
CA ALA A 30 10.98 -4.37 -14.42
C ALA A 30 11.37 -5.56 -13.51
N MET A 31 10.80 -6.74 -13.76
CA MET A 31 11.10 -7.94 -12.95
C MET A 31 12.59 -8.26 -12.96
N LEU A 32 13.21 -8.26 -14.14
CA LEU A 32 14.65 -8.55 -14.28
C LEU A 32 15.51 -7.44 -13.67
N SER A 33 15.20 -6.18 -13.96
CA SER A 33 15.93 -5.04 -13.41
C SER A 33 15.97 -5.05 -11.90
N MET A 34 14.86 -5.39 -11.24
CA MET A 34 14.76 -5.30 -9.78
C MET A 34 15.36 -6.50 -9.05
N SER A 35 15.35 -7.70 -9.62
CA SER A 35 15.66 -8.92 -8.87
C SER A 35 16.57 -9.93 -9.60
N ALA A 36 16.81 -9.78 -10.90
CA ALA A 36 17.68 -10.69 -11.60
C ALA A 36 19.17 -10.37 -11.39
N ARG A 37 19.98 -11.40 -11.54
CA ARG A 37 21.44 -11.32 -11.64
C ARG A 37 21.84 -11.85 -13.00
N VAL A 38 22.78 -11.18 -13.64
CA VAL A 38 23.38 -11.60 -14.88
C VAL A 38 24.79 -12.08 -14.58
N ARG A 39 25.12 -13.27 -15.05
CA ARG A 39 26.46 -13.86 -14.93
C ARG A 39 27.08 -13.97 -16.31
N LYS A 40 28.30 -13.46 -16.48
CA LYS A 40 29.07 -13.64 -17.70
C LYS A 40 29.56 -15.08 -17.79
N ARG A 41 29.34 -15.72 -18.92
CA ARG A 41 29.85 -17.05 -19.30
C ARG A 41 30.90 -16.91 -20.41
N LYS A 42 31.50 -18.00 -20.83
CA LYS A 42 32.50 -17.97 -21.94
C LYS A 42 31.86 -17.53 -23.27
N GLU A 43 30.61 -17.90 -23.50
CA GLU A 43 29.89 -17.72 -24.76
C GLU A 43 28.76 -16.69 -24.65
N GLY A 44 28.74 -15.82 -23.62
CA GLY A 44 27.70 -14.80 -23.44
C GLY A 44 27.25 -14.64 -21.99
N TYR A 45 25.94 -14.58 -21.77
CA TYR A 45 25.36 -14.30 -20.46
C TYR A 45 24.35 -15.37 -20.03
N GLU A 46 24.22 -15.55 -18.72
CA GLU A 46 23.20 -16.34 -18.05
C GLU A 46 22.36 -15.41 -17.17
N ILE A 47 21.03 -15.57 -17.21
CA ILE A 47 20.12 -14.83 -16.33
C ILE A 47 19.69 -15.74 -15.18
N ILE A 48 19.81 -15.24 -13.95
CA ILE A 48 19.39 -15.92 -12.72
C ILE A 48 18.41 -15.00 -11.99
N PHE A 49 17.19 -15.46 -11.80
CA PHE A 49 16.15 -14.78 -11.04
C PHE A 49 15.75 -15.64 -9.84
N SER A 50 15.65 -15.04 -8.66
CA SER A 50 15.24 -15.75 -7.44
C SER A 50 14.14 -15.00 -6.70
N THR A 51 13.13 -15.73 -6.22
CA THR A 51 12.00 -15.18 -5.47
C THR A 51 11.47 -16.20 -4.46
N GLU A 52 10.90 -15.73 -3.35
CA GLU A 52 10.20 -16.59 -2.40
C GLU A 52 8.72 -16.81 -2.79
N ASN A 53 8.19 -16.06 -3.75
CA ASN A 53 6.80 -16.14 -4.17
C ASN A 53 6.66 -17.02 -5.42
N ILE A 54 5.97 -18.16 -5.27
CA ILE A 54 5.74 -19.11 -6.35
C ILE A 54 4.93 -18.53 -7.53
N ALA A 55 3.97 -17.63 -7.25
CA ALA A 55 3.15 -17.02 -8.29
C ALA A 55 3.98 -16.08 -9.17
N VAL A 56 4.90 -15.32 -8.55
CA VAL A 56 5.87 -14.47 -9.27
C VAL A 56 6.84 -15.32 -10.10
N ALA A 57 7.35 -16.42 -9.53
CA ALA A 57 8.21 -17.34 -10.26
C ALA A 57 7.50 -17.93 -11.50
N ARG A 58 6.26 -18.39 -11.32
CA ARG A 58 5.45 -18.94 -12.41
C ARG A 58 5.20 -17.90 -13.52
N LYS A 59 4.84 -16.69 -13.15
CA LYS A 59 4.60 -15.60 -14.11
C LYS A 59 5.86 -15.30 -14.93
N LEU A 60 7.01 -15.22 -14.29
CA LEU A 60 8.27 -14.99 -15.00
C LEU A 60 8.57 -16.10 -16.00
N ALA A 61 8.40 -17.38 -15.61
CA ALA A 61 8.60 -18.51 -16.51
C ALA A 61 7.64 -18.46 -17.71
N ILE A 62 6.36 -18.10 -17.50
CA ILE A 62 5.38 -17.89 -18.55
C ILE A 62 5.81 -16.76 -19.51
N TYR A 63 6.30 -15.65 -18.97
CA TYR A 63 6.77 -14.51 -19.77
C TYR A 63 7.99 -14.85 -20.64
N ILE A 64 8.93 -15.63 -20.11
CA ILE A 64 10.07 -16.10 -20.87
C ILE A 64 9.61 -17.07 -21.95
N SER A 65 8.72 -18.01 -21.63
CA SER A 65 8.17 -18.96 -22.63
C SER A 65 7.41 -18.25 -23.73
N ASN A 66 6.46 -17.38 -23.41
CA ASN A 66 5.61 -16.70 -24.39
C ASN A 66 6.37 -15.64 -25.21
N GLY A 67 7.34 -14.96 -24.58
CA GLY A 67 8.10 -13.89 -25.20
C GLY A 67 9.23 -14.37 -26.09
N PHE A 68 9.86 -15.50 -25.77
CA PHE A 68 11.12 -15.97 -26.36
C PHE A 68 11.13 -17.44 -26.78
N ASN A 69 9.98 -18.13 -26.65
CA ASN A 69 9.83 -19.56 -26.95
C ASN A 69 10.89 -20.43 -26.26
N TYR A 70 11.17 -20.12 -24.99
CA TYR A 70 12.20 -20.81 -24.20
C TYR A 70 11.63 -21.32 -22.89
N ILE A 71 11.88 -22.57 -22.56
CA ILE A 71 11.49 -23.19 -21.30
C ILE A 71 12.67 -23.03 -20.32
N SER A 72 12.52 -22.11 -19.38
CA SER A 72 13.53 -21.84 -18.36
C SER A 72 13.63 -22.97 -17.34
N GLN A 73 14.86 -23.23 -16.87
CA GLN A 73 15.10 -24.16 -15.78
C GLN A 73 14.60 -23.57 -14.46
N VAL A 74 13.74 -24.30 -13.75
CA VAL A 74 13.22 -23.89 -12.44
C VAL A 74 13.75 -24.85 -11.37
N SER A 75 14.40 -24.29 -10.35
CA SER A 75 14.84 -25.04 -9.18
C SER A 75 14.23 -24.46 -7.90
N VAL A 76 13.95 -25.34 -6.94
CA VAL A 76 13.39 -24.96 -5.64
C VAL A 76 14.37 -25.38 -4.56
N ARG A 77 14.74 -24.43 -3.71
CA ARG A 77 15.57 -24.69 -2.53
C ARG A 77 14.83 -24.28 -1.27
N THR A 78 14.80 -25.16 -0.30
CA THR A 78 14.25 -24.87 1.02
C THR A 78 15.28 -24.11 1.84
N ALA A 79 14.88 -22.99 2.44
CA ALA A 79 15.74 -22.16 3.28
C ALA A 79 15.09 -21.94 4.66
N GLY A 80 15.94 -21.71 5.69
CA GLY A 80 15.50 -21.41 7.06
C GLY A 80 15.52 -22.62 8.01
N HIS A 81 15.56 -22.32 9.31
CA HIS A 81 15.73 -23.30 10.41
C HIS A 81 14.59 -24.32 10.57
N ALA A 82 13.44 -24.14 9.88
CA ALA A 82 12.30 -25.04 9.94
C ALA A 82 11.81 -25.50 8.56
N GLY A 83 12.60 -25.30 7.50
CA GLY A 83 12.20 -25.69 6.14
C GLY A 83 10.95 -24.97 5.61
N LYS A 84 10.59 -23.81 6.19
CA LYS A 84 9.33 -23.11 5.90
C LYS A 84 9.39 -22.14 4.71
N ASN A 85 10.59 -21.69 4.31
CA ASN A 85 10.76 -20.76 3.21
C ASN A 85 11.30 -21.47 1.99
N HIS A 86 10.58 -21.36 0.87
CA HIS A 86 11.01 -21.88 -0.42
C HIS A 86 11.56 -20.73 -1.26
N ILE A 87 12.74 -20.92 -1.83
CA ILE A 87 13.33 -20.01 -2.81
C ILE A 87 13.23 -20.67 -4.17
N TYR A 88 12.48 -20.05 -5.06
CA TYR A 88 12.32 -20.45 -6.45
C TYR A 88 13.37 -19.72 -7.28
N THR A 89 14.20 -20.45 -7.97
CA THR A 89 15.23 -19.90 -8.85
C THR A 89 14.94 -20.31 -10.29
N ILE A 90 14.83 -19.31 -11.15
CA ILE A 90 14.62 -19.46 -12.60
C ILE A 90 15.91 -19.08 -13.27
N LYS A 91 16.39 -19.95 -14.18
CA LYS A 91 17.61 -19.73 -14.93
C LYS A 91 17.34 -19.79 -16.41
N VAL A 92 17.97 -18.87 -17.14
CA VAL A 92 18.12 -18.92 -18.59
C VAL A 92 19.59 -19.16 -18.87
N GLU A 93 19.94 -20.42 -19.16
CA GLU A 93 21.34 -20.87 -19.32
C GLU A 93 21.79 -20.77 -20.79
N ASP A 94 20.86 -20.74 -21.74
CA ASP A 94 21.17 -20.49 -23.15
C ASP A 94 21.58 -19.03 -23.32
N CYS A 95 22.84 -18.81 -23.67
CA CYS A 95 23.44 -17.49 -23.79
C CYS A 95 22.76 -16.65 -24.90
N THR A 96 22.37 -17.26 -26.01
CA THR A 96 21.70 -16.57 -27.12
C THR A 96 20.33 -16.05 -26.69
N VAL A 97 19.55 -16.89 -26.00
CA VAL A 97 18.23 -16.50 -25.48
C VAL A 97 18.37 -15.48 -24.37
N ALA A 98 19.35 -15.61 -23.48
CA ALA A 98 19.60 -14.64 -22.42
C ALA A 98 19.93 -13.26 -23.00
N GLU A 99 20.76 -13.16 -24.01
CA GLU A 99 21.07 -11.91 -24.71
C GLU A 99 19.86 -11.32 -25.40
N GLN A 100 19.04 -12.14 -26.08
CA GLN A 100 17.78 -11.70 -26.69
C GLN A 100 16.82 -11.10 -25.64
N ILE A 101 16.70 -11.73 -24.46
CA ILE A 101 15.89 -11.24 -23.35
C ILE A 101 16.43 -9.90 -22.84
N LEU A 102 17.74 -9.81 -22.59
CA LEU A 102 18.39 -8.60 -22.08
C LEU A 102 18.26 -7.43 -23.06
N MET A 103 18.44 -7.67 -24.36
CA MET A 103 18.26 -6.66 -25.41
C MET A 103 16.79 -6.22 -25.54
N ALA A 104 15.84 -7.16 -25.58
CA ALA A 104 14.42 -6.84 -25.63
C ALA A 104 13.97 -6.04 -24.40
N ALA A 105 14.44 -6.42 -23.22
CA ALA A 105 14.20 -5.74 -21.95
C ALA A 105 14.96 -4.39 -21.80
N ARG A 106 15.80 -4.02 -22.78
CA ARG A 106 16.66 -2.83 -22.75
C ARG A 106 17.58 -2.76 -21.52
N LEU A 107 18.01 -3.90 -21.03
CA LEU A 107 19.01 -4.03 -19.96
C LEU A 107 20.43 -4.12 -20.53
N MET A 108 20.54 -4.38 -21.83
CA MET A 108 21.74 -4.47 -22.63
C MET A 108 21.50 -3.88 -24.01
N THR A 109 22.54 -3.39 -24.68
CA THR A 109 22.53 -3.01 -26.11
C THR A 109 23.49 -3.94 -26.86
N ALA A 110 23.47 -3.91 -28.21
CA ALA A 110 24.35 -4.73 -29.02
C ALA A 110 25.85 -4.39 -28.78
N ASP A 111 26.13 -3.14 -28.47
CA ASP A 111 27.49 -2.60 -28.31
C ASP A 111 27.94 -2.49 -26.84
N GLU A 112 27.04 -2.74 -25.88
CA GLU A 112 27.32 -2.53 -24.44
C GLU A 112 26.89 -3.72 -23.61
N GLU A 113 27.73 -4.13 -22.68
CA GLU A 113 27.39 -5.14 -21.67
C GLU A 113 26.25 -4.68 -20.73
N PRO A 114 25.54 -5.62 -20.08
CA PRO A 114 24.59 -5.28 -19.03
C PRO A 114 25.27 -4.48 -17.93
N SER A 115 24.64 -3.39 -17.48
CA SER A 115 25.17 -2.64 -16.34
C SER A 115 25.13 -3.49 -15.07
N PRO A 116 26.11 -3.36 -14.15
CA PRO A 116 26.15 -4.13 -12.90
C PRO A 116 24.88 -3.94 -12.04
N ASP A 117 24.25 -2.79 -12.13
CA ASP A 117 23.03 -2.45 -11.42
C ASP A 117 21.75 -2.83 -12.19
N MET A 118 21.88 -3.45 -13.37
CA MET A 118 20.72 -3.83 -14.21
C MET A 118 19.76 -2.67 -14.49
N MET A 119 20.30 -1.48 -14.71
CA MET A 119 19.51 -0.30 -15.09
C MET A 119 19.14 -0.35 -16.57
N LEU A 120 17.94 0.12 -16.92
CA LEU A 120 17.52 0.23 -18.30
C LEU A 120 18.43 1.17 -19.09
N LYS A 121 18.87 0.72 -20.25
CA LYS A 121 19.68 1.52 -21.20
C LYS A 121 18.82 2.48 -22.03
N SER A 122 17.52 2.25 -22.12
CA SER A 122 16.60 3.08 -22.89
C SER A 122 15.20 3.07 -22.28
N SER A 123 14.53 4.22 -22.29
CA SER A 123 13.15 4.38 -21.87
C SER A 123 12.11 3.89 -22.90
N MET A 124 12.54 3.39 -24.05
CA MET A 124 11.60 2.87 -25.09
C MET A 124 10.65 1.80 -24.57
N VAL A 125 11.08 0.99 -23.62
CA VAL A 125 10.27 -0.06 -22.98
C VAL A 125 9.05 0.50 -22.25
N ILE A 126 9.14 1.75 -21.78
CA ILE A 126 8.07 2.43 -21.03
C ILE A 126 7.50 3.63 -21.78
N LYS A 127 7.60 3.65 -23.12
CA LYS A 127 7.12 4.77 -23.94
C LYS A 127 5.61 4.96 -23.80
N ASN A 128 4.83 3.88 -23.87
CA ASN A 128 3.39 3.92 -23.78
C ASN A 128 2.91 3.83 -22.33
N GLU A 129 1.76 4.43 -22.03
CA GLU A 129 1.17 4.40 -20.69
C GLU A 129 0.92 2.96 -20.19
N CYS A 130 0.39 2.08 -21.06
CA CYS A 130 0.19 0.66 -20.74
C CYS A 130 1.52 -0.05 -20.38
N CYS A 131 2.64 0.34 -21.01
CA CYS A 131 3.96 -0.19 -20.66
C CYS A 131 4.44 0.33 -19.30
N LYS A 132 4.16 1.60 -18.96
CA LYS A 132 4.46 2.16 -17.62
C LYS A 132 3.67 1.40 -16.54
N ARG A 133 2.38 1.15 -16.75
CA ARG A 133 1.54 0.33 -15.86
C ARG A 133 2.11 -1.08 -15.68
N ALA A 134 2.48 -1.74 -16.78
CA ALA A 134 3.11 -3.06 -16.75
C ALA A 134 4.45 -3.04 -15.99
N PHE A 135 5.27 -2.01 -16.20
CA PHE A 135 6.55 -1.85 -15.50
C PHE A 135 6.37 -1.69 -13.99
N ILE A 136 5.43 -0.84 -13.53
CA ILE A 136 5.12 -0.69 -12.10
C ILE A 136 4.66 -2.03 -11.51
N ARG A 137 3.80 -2.77 -12.21
CA ARG A 137 3.32 -4.10 -11.79
C ARG A 137 4.48 -5.08 -11.63
N GLY A 138 5.41 -5.15 -12.59
CA GLY A 138 6.58 -6.00 -12.51
C GLY A 138 7.52 -5.64 -11.37
N ALA A 139 7.75 -4.34 -11.14
CA ALA A 139 8.54 -3.83 -10.02
C ALA A 139 7.91 -4.18 -8.66
N PHE A 140 6.59 -4.04 -8.54
CA PHE A 140 5.85 -4.41 -7.33
C PHE A 140 5.88 -5.93 -7.08
N LEU A 141 5.66 -6.74 -8.10
CA LEU A 141 5.70 -8.21 -7.98
C LEU A 141 7.02 -8.69 -7.37
N THR A 142 8.14 -8.09 -7.76
CA THR A 142 9.49 -8.54 -7.36
C THR A 142 9.96 -7.94 -6.05
N SER A 143 9.80 -6.64 -5.88
CA SER A 143 10.40 -5.89 -4.76
C SER A 143 9.42 -4.98 -4.03
N GLY A 144 8.13 -5.03 -4.39
CA GLY A 144 7.09 -4.27 -3.71
C GLY A 144 6.54 -4.99 -2.49
N SER A 145 5.95 -4.21 -1.59
CA SER A 145 5.12 -4.67 -0.50
C SER A 145 4.01 -3.68 -0.18
N MET A 146 2.97 -4.16 0.46
CA MET A 146 1.82 -3.37 0.87
C MET A 146 1.37 -3.81 2.25
N SER A 147 1.04 -2.84 3.11
CA SER A 147 0.51 -3.11 4.44
C SER A 147 -0.93 -3.59 4.39
N ASP A 148 -1.32 -4.28 5.45
CA ASP A 148 -2.71 -4.60 5.72
C ASP A 148 -3.53 -3.30 5.87
N PRO A 149 -4.54 -3.06 5.00
CA PRO A 149 -5.32 -1.83 5.02
C PRO A 149 -6.13 -1.65 6.31
N GLU A 150 -6.38 -2.71 7.08
CA GLU A 150 -7.02 -2.57 8.38
C GLU A 150 -6.13 -1.85 9.40
N LYS A 151 -4.80 -1.96 9.26
CA LYS A 151 -3.84 -1.34 10.17
C LYS A 151 -3.48 0.07 9.73
N PHE A 152 -2.85 0.19 8.56
CA PHE A 152 -2.42 1.47 7.99
C PHE A 152 -2.25 1.36 6.47
N TYR A 153 -2.25 2.50 5.80
CA TYR A 153 -2.02 2.60 4.36
C TYR A 153 -0.54 2.80 4.10
N HIS A 154 0.09 1.85 3.42
CA HIS A 154 1.49 1.93 3.03
C HIS A 154 1.77 1.01 1.85
N PHE A 155 2.21 1.61 0.76
CA PHE A 155 2.74 0.93 -0.41
C PHE A 155 4.21 1.25 -0.50
N GLU A 156 5.06 0.27 -0.81
CA GLU A 156 6.48 0.49 -1.03
C GLU A 156 7.06 -0.41 -2.13
N ILE A 157 8.09 0.10 -2.82
CA ILE A 157 8.97 -0.66 -3.71
C ILE A 157 10.40 -0.46 -3.24
N VAL A 158 11.09 -1.54 -2.93
CA VAL A 158 12.48 -1.52 -2.46
C VAL A 158 13.43 -1.60 -3.65
N CYS A 159 14.24 -0.57 -3.83
CA CYS A 159 15.20 -0.45 -4.91
C CYS A 159 16.64 -0.66 -4.42
N PRO A 160 17.48 -1.40 -5.15
CA PRO A 160 18.87 -1.63 -4.77
C PRO A 160 19.75 -0.38 -4.91
N THR A 161 19.39 0.58 -5.77
CA THR A 161 20.14 1.82 -6.02
C THR A 161 19.21 3.04 -6.02
N GLN A 162 19.78 4.21 -5.71
CA GLN A 162 19.05 5.49 -5.76
C GLN A 162 18.50 5.77 -7.16
N ARG A 163 19.31 5.54 -8.18
CA ARG A 163 18.94 5.74 -9.58
C ARG A 163 17.68 4.96 -9.99
N LYS A 164 17.54 3.71 -9.51
CA LYS A 164 16.31 2.92 -9.74
C LYS A 164 15.12 3.48 -8.98
N ALA A 165 15.32 3.96 -7.75
CA ALA A 165 14.25 4.58 -6.99
C ALA A 165 13.74 5.86 -7.66
N GLU A 166 14.64 6.74 -8.11
CA GLU A 166 14.30 7.94 -8.86
C GLU A 166 13.57 7.62 -10.17
N PHE A 167 13.99 6.55 -10.85
CA PHE A 167 13.33 6.10 -12.07
C PHE A 167 11.91 5.61 -11.81
N ILE A 168 11.70 4.77 -10.78
CA ILE A 168 10.35 4.33 -10.36
C ILE A 168 9.50 5.54 -9.96
N GLN A 169 10.06 6.47 -9.16
CA GLN A 169 9.37 7.69 -8.75
C GLN A 169 8.93 8.52 -9.97
N SER A 170 9.78 8.68 -10.97
CA SER A 170 9.45 9.43 -12.19
C SER A 170 8.30 8.80 -12.99
N ILE A 171 8.22 7.46 -13.01
CA ILE A 171 7.10 6.75 -13.65
C ILE A 171 5.81 6.99 -12.87
N LEU A 172 5.86 6.91 -11.53
CA LEU A 172 4.71 7.14 -10.66
C LEU A 172 4.23 8.60 -10.73
N ALA A 173 5.15 9.57 -10.79
CA ALA A 173 4.83 10.98 -10.98
C ALA A 173 4.11 11.25 -12.33
N GLY A 174 4.40 10.47 -13.37
CA GLY A 174 3.68 10.50 -14.64
C GLY A 174 2.20 10.07 -14.55
N PHE A 175 1.79 9.45 -13.44
CA PHE A 175 0.40 9.15 -13.09
C PHE A 175 -0.13 10.05 -11.95
N THR A 176 0.56 11.14 -11.64
CA THR A 176 0.21 12.12 -10.59
C THR A 176 0.31 11.58 -9.15
N PHE A 177 1.03 10.47 -8.92
CA PHE A 177 1.26 9.96 -7.56
C PHE A 177 2.38 10.72 -6.84
N ASP A 178 2.14 11.12 -5.58
CA ASP A 178 3.15 11.74 -4.69
C ASP A 178 3.99 10.65 -4.00
N ALA A 179 4.78 9.94 -4.80
CA ALA A 179 5.69 8.92 -4.29
C ALA A 179 6.96 9.59 -3.72
N ARG A 180 7.37 9.16 -2.52
CA ARG A 180 8.57 9.67 -1.84
C ARG A 180 9.65 8.60 -1.79
N ILE A 181 10.90 9.04 -1.70
CA ILE A 181 12.06 8.15 -1.55
C ILE A 181 12.66 8.33 -0.16
N VAL A 182 12.97 7.21 0.49
CA VAL A 182 13.73 7.18 1.73
C VAL A 182 14.84 6.14 1.63
N GLN A 183 16.04 6.48 2.12
CA GLN A 183 17.11 5.50 2.25
C GLN A 183 16.92 4.68 3.51
N ARG A 184 16.92 3.36 3.36
CA ARG A 184 16.80 2.39 4.47
C ARG A 184 17.99 1.42 4.40
N LYS A 185 18.99 1.62 5.24
CA LYS A 185 20.27 0.89 5.20
C LYS A 185 20.95 1.08 3.83
N LYS A 186 21.16 -0.01 3.08
CA LYS A 186 21.77 0.00 1.74
C LYS A 186 20.76 0.08 0.58
N TYR A 187 19.47 0.16 0.89
CA TYR A 187 18.38 0.20 -0.10
C TYR A 187 17.70 1.56 -0.12
N TYR A 188 17.03 1.84 -1.22
CA TYR A 188 16.18 3.02 -1.40
C TYR A 188 14.74 2.55 -1.56
N VAL A 189 13.84 3.12 -0.78
CA VAL A 189 12.43 2.71 -0.75
C VAL A 189 11.59 3.84 -1.32
N VAL A 190 10.90 3.54 -2.42
CA VAL A 190 9.86 4.40 -2.99
C VAL A 190 8.55 4.04 -2.31
N TYR A 191 7.85 5.00 -1.72
CA TYR A 191 6.64 4.71 -0.95
C TYR A 191 5.53 5.75 -1.13
N ILE A 192 4.29 5.29 -0.92
CA ILE A 192 3.05 6.09 -0.87
C ILE A 192 2.29 5.71 0.39
N LYS A 193 1.72 6.70 1.10
CA LYS A 193 0.94 6.49 2.34
C LYS A 193 -0.52 6.92 2.22
N GLU A 194 -0.86 7.68 1.19
CA GLU A 194 -2.22 8.14 0.95
C GLU A 194 -3.09 6.99 0.43
N GLY A 195 -4.16 6.66 1.19
CA GLY A 195 -5.03 5.54 0.87
C GLY A 195 -5.69 5.67 -0.50
N GLU A 196 -6.11 6.86 -0.89
CA GLU A 196 -6.72 7.14 -2.19
C GLU A 196 -5.73 6.88 -3.34
N GLN A 197 -4.51 7.39 -3.24
CA GLN A 197 -3.46 7.10 -4.22
C GLN A 197 -3.10 5.61 -4.32
N ILE A 198 -3.19 4.87 -3.20
CA ILE A 198 -2.95 3.42 -3.21
C ILE A 198 -4.07 2.68 -3.93
N VAL A 199 -5.33 3.11 -3.80
CA VAL A 199 -6.46 2.59 -4.59
C VAL A 199 -6.22 2.80 -6.08
N ASP A 200 -5.89 4.02 -6.48
CA ASP A 200 -5.59 4.34 -7.88
C ASP A 200 -4.40 3.53 -8.41
N LEU A 201 -3.39 3.34 -7.57
CA LEU A 201 -2.22 2.53 -7.91
C LEU A 201 -2.58 1.06 -8.13
N LEU A 202 -3.44 0.48 -7.29
CA LEU A 202 -3.97 -0.88 -7.48
C LEU A 202 -4.75 -0.98 -8.80
N ASN A 203 -5.52 0.06 -9.15
CA ASN A 203 -6.25 0.12 -10.41
C ASN A 203 -5.29 0.11 -11.62
N ILE A 204 -4.27 0.96 -11.63
CA ILE A 204 -3.32 0.99 -12.76
C ILE A 204 -2.50 -0.30 -12.88
N MET A 205 -2.27 -1.01 -11.77
CA MET A 205 -1.63 -2.32 -11.77
C MET A 205 -2.58 -3.46 -12.17
N MET A 206 -3.89 -3.23 -12.27
CA MET A 206 -4.93 -4.23 -12.56
C MET A 206 -5.19 -5.21 -11.38
N ALA A 207 -5.01 -4.75 -10.15
CA ALA A 207 -5.31 -5.52 -8.91
C ALA A 207 -6.72 -5.17 -8.41
N HIS A 208 -7.75 -5.53 -9.16
CA HIS A 208 -9.13 -5.09 -8.91
C HIS A 208 -9.76 -5.71 -7.65
N ARG A 209 -9.43 -6.98 -7.34
CA ARG A 209 -9.91 -7.64 -6.10
C ARG A 209 -9.32 -6.98 -4.86
N ALA A 210 -8.02 -6.70 -4.89
CA ALA A 210 -7.33 -6.00 -3.81
C ALA A 210 -7.83 -4.56 -3.65
N LEU A 211 -8.12 -3.88 -4.77
CA LEU A 211 -8.71 -2.55 -4.79
C LEU A 211 -10.06 -2.56 -4.07
N LEU A 212 -10.98 -3.45 -4.44
CA LEU A 212 -12.30 -3.55 -3.81
C LEU A 212 -12.20 -3.86 -2.30
N ASN A 213 -11.27 -4.73 -1.91
CA ASN A 213 -11.03 -5.03 -0.50
C ASN A 213 -10.55 -3.78 0.27
N LEU A 214 -9.59 -3.04 -0.29
CA LEU A 214 -9.06 -1.83 0.31
C LEU A 214 -10.15 -0.75 0.44
N GLU A 215 -10.98 -0.54 -0.59
CA GLU A 215 -12.10 0.41 -0.55
C GLU A 215 -13.15 0.03 0.51
N ASN A 216 -13.51 -1.24 0.61
CA ASN A 216 -14.42 -1.70 1.65
C ASN A 216 -13.88 -1.39 3.06
N VAL A 217 -12.58 -1.61 3.30
CA VAL A 217 -11.94 -1.27 4.57
C VAL A 217 -11.96 0.25 4.82
N ARG A 218 -11.73 1.06 3.79
CA ARG A 218 -11.80 2.54 3.89
C ARG A 218 -13.18 3.00 4.32
N ILE A 219 -14.23 2.55 3.63
CA ILE A 219 -15.63 2.90 3.94
C ILE A 219 -15.97 2.51 5.38
N LEU A 220 -15.63 1.30 5.80
CA LEU A 220 -15.87 0.85 7.18
C LEU A 220 -15.15 1.71 8.21
N LYS A 221 -13.91 2.12 7.96
CA LYS A 221 -13.16 3.02 8.84
C LYS A 221 -13.81 4.41 8.91
N GLU A 222 -14.26 4.96 7.79
CA GLU A 222 -14.93 6.26 7.73
C GLU A 222 -16.25 6.25 8.52
N VAL A 223 -17.08 5.21 8.35
CA VAL A 223 -18.32 5.02 9.12
C VAL A 223 -18.03 4.92 10.62
N ARG A 224 -17.07 4.08 11.03
CA ARG A 224 -16.68 3.95 12.44
C ARG A 224 -16.19 5.28 13.03
N ASN A 225 -15.37 6.01 12.29
CA ASN A 225 -14.85 7.31 12.73
C ASN A 225 -15.96 8.36 12.84
N SER A 226 -16.97 8.34 11.94
CA SER A 226 -18.13 9.22 12.01
C SER A 226 -18.97 8.93 13.26
N ILE A 227 -19.31 7.67 13.50
CA ILE A 227 -20.05 7.23 14.68
C ILE A 227 -19.31 7.60 15.97
N ASN A 228 -18.00 7.32 16.05
CA ASN A 228 -17.20 7.64 17.22
C ASN A 228 -17.17 9.15 17.50
N ARG A 229 -17.08 10.00 16.46
CA ARG A 229 -17.16 11.46 16.61
C ARG A 229 -18.51 11.91 17.14
N GLN A 230 -19.61 11.33 16.63
CA GLN A 230 -20.95 11.63 17.08
C GLN A 230 -21.13 11.25 18.56
N VAL A 231 -20.79 10.01 18.92
CA VAL A 231 -20.87 9.51 20.32
C VAL A 231 -20.04 10.38 21.26
N ASN A 232 -18.80 10.74 20.87
CA ASN A 232 -17.96 11.61 21.68
C ASN A 232 -18.56 13.01 21.87
N CYS A 233 -19.18 13.56 20.82
CA CYS A 233 -19.86 14.86 20.89
C CYS A 233 -21.06 14.79 21.83
N GLU A 234 -21.92 13.78 21.69
CA GLU A 234 -23.10 13.59 22.52
C GLU A 234 -22.72 13.37 24.00
N THR A 235 -21.70 12.53 24.25
CA THR A 235 -21.18 12.28 25.60
C THR A 235 -20.61 13.57 26.22
N ALA A 236 -19.86 14.36 25.46
CA ALA A 236 -19.31 15.63 25.96
C ALA A 236 -20.44 16.63 26.28
N ASN A 237 -21.48 16.70 25.47
CA ASN A 237 -22.64 17.56 25.71
C ASN A 237 -23.41 17.12 26.94
N LEU A 238 -23.66 15.81 27.09
CA LEU A 238 -24.32 15.25 28.27
C LEU A 238 -23.52 15.58 29.55
N ASN A 239 -22.22 15.33 29.53
CA ASN A 239 -21.37 15.64 30.68
C ASN A 239 -21.39 17.13 31.07
N ARG A 240 -21.40 18.04 30.09
CA ARG A 240 -21.53 19.47 30.34
C ARG A 240 -22.88 19.81 30.98
N THR A 241 -23.97 19.23 30.47
CA THR A 241 -25.32 19.45 31.01
C THR A 241 -25.41 18.92 32.45
N VAL A 242 -24.92 17.71 32.72
CA VAL A 242 -24.92 17.13 34.05
C VAL A 242 -24.07 17.98 35.03
N SER A 243 -22.84 18.36 34.63
CA SER A 243 -21.97 19.17 35.48
C SER A 243 -22.56 20.54 35.78
N ALA A 244 -23.23 21.18 34.81
CA ALA A 244 -23.95 22.44 35.03
C ALA A 244 -25.13 22.27 35.99
N ALA A 245 -25.87 21.16 35.85
CA ALA A 245 -26.99 20.85 36.73
C ALA A 245 -26.55 20.61 38.18
N VAL A 246 -25.49 19.84 38.37
CA VAL A 246 -24.93 19.60 39.72
C VAL A 246 -24.49 20.90 40.35
N LYS A 247 -23.74 21.74 39.65
CA LYS A 247 -23.32 23.06 40.19
C LYS A 247 -24.49 23.96 40.54
N GLN A 248 -25.52 24.00 39.67
CA GLN A 248 -26.74 24.78 39.98
C GLN A 248 -27.47 24.29 41.22
N LEU A 249 -27.53 22.97 41.42
CA LEU A 249 -28.14 22.39 42.63
C LEU A 249 -27.30 22.71 43.87
N GLU A 250 -25.97 22.69 43.81
CA GLU A 250 -25.09 23.11 44.89
C GLU A 250 -25.33 24.60 45.26
N ASP A 251 -25.43 25.49 44.25
CA ASP A 251 -25.70 26.92 44.44
C ASP A 251 -27.10 27.15 45.04
N ILE A 252 -28.13 26.44 44.56
CA ILE A 252 -29.52 26.52 45.08
C ILE A 252 -29.55 26.05 46.53
N ASN A 253 -28.93 24.94 46.90
CA ASN A 253 -28.87 24.44 48.25
C ASN A 253 -28.12 25.41 49.17
N TYR A 254 -27.04 25.99 48.71
CA TYR A 254 -26.28 27.00 49.48
C TYR A 254 -27.15 28.23 49.79
N ILE A 255 -27.89 28.76 48.80
CA ILE A 255 -28.83 29.89 49.00
C ILE A 255 -29.95 29.51 49.97
N LYS A 256 -30.53 28.33 49.80
CA LYS A 256 -31.58 27.81 50.70
C LYS A 256 -31.14 27.74 52.15
N ASP A 257 -29.90 27.28 52.40
CA ASP A 257 -29.36 27.05 53.74
C ASP A 257 -28.81 28.32 54.42
N THR A 258 -28.46 29.38 53.63
CA THR A 258 -27.88 30.61 54.14
C THR A 258 -28.89 31.76 54.28
N VAL A 259 -29.53 32.15 53.19
CA VAL A 259 -30.40 33.35 53.12
C VAL A 259 -31.85 33.00 52.86
N GLY A 260 -32.19 31.78 52.53
CA GLY A 260 -33.51 31.32 52.15
C GLY A 260 -33.86 31.63 50.67
N LEU A 261 -34.66 30.77 50.02
CA LEU A 261 -35.09 30.97 48.64
C LEU A 261 -36.04 32.19 48.46
N ASP A 262 -36.72 32.58 49.53
CA ASP A 262 -37.61 33.76 49.59
C ASP A 262 -36.86 35.08 49.38
N SER A 263 -35.53 35.10 49.48
CA SER A 263 -34.67 36.25 49.19
C SER A 263 -34.47 36.49 47.68
N LEU A 264 -34.83 35.52 46.83
CA LEU A 264 -34.73 35.63 45.39
C LEU A 264 -35.93 36.36 44.80
N SER A 265 -35.79 36.92 43.60
CA SER A 265 -36.93 37.38 42.83
C SER A 265 -37.86 36.24 42.47
N GLU A 266 -39.16 36.52 42.31
CA GLU A 266 -40.19 35.49 42.06
C GLU A 266 -39.85 34.51 40.91
N GLY A 267 -39.36 35.03 39.77
CA GLY A 267 -38.96 34.21 38.63
C GLY A 267 -37.70 33.37 38.89
N LEU A 268 -36.74 33.87 39.71
CA LEU A 268 -35.54 33.05 40.08
C LEU A 268 -35.91 31.97 41.10
N MET A 269 -36.82 32.23 42.01
CA MET A 269 -37.30 31.26 42.98
C MET A 269 -38.03 30.12 42.28
N GLU A 270 -38.91 30.43 41.31
CA GLU A 270 -39.65 29.44 40.53
C GLU A 270 -38.70 28.53 39.76
N ILE A 271 -37.69 29.08 39.05
CA ILE A 271 -36.68 28.30 38.34
C ILE A 271 -35.81 27.45 39.29
N ALA A 272 -35.46 27.97 40.48
CA ALA A 272 -34.69 27.24 41.45
C ALA A 272 -35.46 26.01 41.99
N VAL A 273 -36.78 26.17 42.27
CA VAL A 273 -37.64 25.06 42.70
C VAL A 273 -37.77 24.02 41.58
N LEU A 274 -38.09 24.45 40.32
CA LEU A 274 -38.19 23.54 39.17
C LEU A 274 -36.90 22.79 38.91
N ARG A 275 -35.75 23.45 39.10
CA ARG A 275 -34.43 22.82 38.94
C ARG A 275 -34.13 21.77 40.01
N ALA A 276 -34.54 22.03 41.26
CA ALA A 276 -34.37 21.10 42.36
C ALA A 276 -35.24 19.85 42.19
N GLU A 277 -36.43 19.98 41.63
CA GLU A 277 -37.35 18.89 41.35
C GLU A 277 -36.95 18.07 40.09
N ASN A 278 -36.36 18.72 39.10
CA ASN A 278 -36.02 18.13 37.80
C ASN A 278 -34.51 18.16 37.52
N THR A 279 -33.74 17.40 38.28
CA THR A 279 -32.28 17.46 38.27
C THR A 279 -31.60 17.03 36.96
N GLY A 280 -32.26 16.21 36.13
CA GLY A 280 -31.72 15.65 34.87
C GLY A 280 -32.10 16.41 33.60
N VAL A 281 -32.95 17.46 33.67
CA VAL A 281 -33.49 18.15 32.51
C VAL A 281 -32.62 19.35 32.14
N SER A 282 -32.50 19.68 30.85
CA SER A 282 -31.76 20.88 30.40
C SER A 282 -32.47 22.17 30.76
N LEU A 283 -31.75 23.29 30.89
CA LEU A 283 -32.40 24.61 31.16
C LEU A 283 -33.37 25.03 30.07
N LYS A 284 -33.18 24.60 28.82
CA LYS A 284 -34.07 24.87 27.69
C LYS A 284 -35.42 24.14 27.79
N GLU A 285 -35.46 23.04 28.49
CA GLU A 285 -36.65 22.23 28.73
C GLU A 285 -37.37 22.62 30.01
N LEU A 286 -36.71 23.39 30.91
CA LEU A 286 -37.28 23.93 32.14
C LEU A 286 -37.95 25.28 31.94
N GLY A 287 -37.65 26.05 30.90
CA GLY A 287 -38.22 27.33 30.51
C GLY A 287 -38.82 27.32 29.13
#